data_dc4cca52d7896893b00c1d514b5e87a6
#
_entry.id   dc4cca52d7896893b00c1d514b5e87a6
#
_cell.length_a   1.000
_cell.length_b   1.000
_cell.length_c   1.000
_cell.angle_alpha   90.00
_cell.angle_beta   90.00
_cell.angle_gamma   90.00
#
_symmetry.space_group_name_H-M   'P 1'
#
loop_
_entity.id
_entity.type
_entity.pdbx_description
1 polymer ?
#
loop_
_entity_poly.entity_id
_entity_poly.type
_entity_poly.pdbx_seq_one_letter_code
_entity_poly.pdbx_strand_id
1 'polypeptide(L)'
;MRPLRLTALPLLAALAALALAAPAAAETRVPADGAEIALSFAPVVRAAAPAVVSIYARRIVAARPSPFADDPFFSRFFDLGPTVPRVQNALGSGVILRGDGIVVTNFHVVADADDIRVVLADARDFDGEVILADRDLDLAVIRLQGARDLPALALADSDGAAVGDLVLAIGNPFGVGQTVTSGIVSALARAGRAGGPGAPESRQGYFIQTDAAVNPGNSGGALVDLSGRLLGINTMIVSRSGGSNGIGFAIPANLVGQYVAQAEAGASRFVRPWAGIDVQPVDMDLAEALGLPAPGGVVIRALHAESPFAAAGFRTGDVITLVDGHAVNGPAELDYRLTVLGPGGTARVAWRRNGAEAVASVALSPAPPGAEPLTLGAGS
;
A
#
# COMPACT_ATOMS: atom_id res chain seq x y z
N MET A 1 25.61 -28.16 -68.90
CA MET A 1 24.51 -27.55 -68.11
C MET A 1 24.31 -28.43 -66.86
N ARG A 2 24.78 -27.96 -65.68
CA ARG A 2 24.59 -28.63 -64.38
C ARG A 2 23.51 -27.89 -63.62
N PRO A 3 22.49 -28.55 -62.99
CA PRO A 3 21.48 -27.86 -62.21
C PRO A 3 22.01 -27.54 -60.82
N LEU A 4 21.76 -26.26 -60.43
CA LEU A 4 21.98 -25.74 -59.06
C LEU A 4 20.98 -26.43 -58.12
N ARG A 5 21.47 -27.19 -57.13
CA ARG A 5 20.62 -27.68 -56.01
C ARG A 5 20.60 -26.63 -54.94
N LEU A 6 19.45 -25.96 -54.78
CA LEU A 6 19.20 -25.09 -53.64
C LEU A 6 19.07 -25.90 -52.34
N THR A 7 19.95 -25.67 -51.39
CA THR A 7 19.90 -26.21 -50.04
C THR A 7 19.00 -25.36 -49.18
N ALA A 8 17.68 -25.66 -49.17
CA ALA A 8 16.69 -24.96 -48.31
C ALA A 8 16.46 -25.60 -46.93
N LEU A 9 17.26 -26.61 -46.56
CA LEU A 9 17.07 -27.38 -45.29
C LEU A 9 17.52 -26.68 -43.99
N PRO A 10 18.54 -25.80 -43.92
CA PRO A 10 18.94 -25.24 -42.64
C PRO A 10 18.05 -24.12 -42.11
N LEU A 11 17.27 -23.43 -42.97
CA LEU A 11 16.43 -22.34 -42.57
C LEU A 11 15.13 -22.81 -41.86
N LEU A 12 14.57 -23.95 -42.27
CA LEU A 12 13.40 -24.55 -41.62
C LEU A 12 13.71 -25.12 -40.22
N ALA A 13 14.92 -25.65 -40.04
CA ALA A 13 15.34 -26.17 -38.74
C ALA A 13 15.58 -25.05 -37.71
N ALA A 14 16.06 -23.88 -38.14
CA ALA A 14 16.24 -22.71 -37.28
C ALA A 14 14.90 -22.06 -36.86
N LEU A 15 13.88 -22.02 -37.73
CA LEU A 15 12.54 -21.53 -37.36
C LEU A 15 11.80 -22.52 -36.45
N ALA A 16 12.00 -23.81 -36.59
CA ALA A 16 11.39 -24.82 -35.69
C ALA A 16 12.00 -24.79 -34.29
N ALA A 17 13.29 -24.45 -34.14
CA ALA A 17 13.93 -24.27 -32.83
C ALA A 17 13.50 -23.02 -32.08
N LEU A 18 13.11 -21.95 -32.78
CA LEU A 18 12.60 -20.72 -32.18
C LEU A 18 11.14 -20.83 -31.67
N ALA A 19 10.37 -21.78 -32.25
CA ALA A 19 8.97 -21.99 -31.85
C ALA A 19 8.80 -22.84 -30.55
N LEU A 20 9.90 -23.46 -30.06
CA LEU A 20 9.89 -24.32 -28.86
C LEU A 20 10.39 -23.64 -27.58
N ALA A 21 10.77 -22.37 -27.65
CA ALA A 21 11.01 -21.54 -26.45
C ALA A 21 9.70 -20.98 -25.93
N ALA A 22 8.79 -21.86 -25.50
CA ALA A 22 7.72 -21.43 -24.60
C ALA A 22 8.39 -20.86 -23.33
N PRO A 23 7.98 -19.67 -22.83
CA PRO A 23 8.44 -19.23 -21.54
C PRO A 23 8.11 -20.35 -20.55
N ALA A 24 9.15 -20.87 -19.87
CA ALA A 24 8.95 -21.79 -18.77
C ALA A 24 8.09 -21.04 -17.76
N ALA A 25 6.80 -21.36 -17.68
CA ALA A 25 5.99 -20.95 -16.56
C ALA A 25 6.77 -21.38 -15.31
N ALA A 26 7.06 -20.43 -14.41
CA ALA A 26 7.66 -20.77 -13.15
C ALA A 26 6.72 -21.79 -12.48
N GLU A 27 7.10 -23.07 -12.46
CA GLU A 27 6.37 -24.07 -11.72
C GLU A 27 6.42 -23.63 -10.25
N THR A 28 5.29 -23.24 -9.72
CA THR A 28 5.09 -23.07 -8.29
C THR A 28 5.27 -24.46 -7.66
N ARG A 29 6.49 -24.75 -7.24
CA ARG A 29 6.82 -26.04 -6.63
C ARG A 29 6.52 -25.95 -5.14
N VAL A 30 5.58 -26.77 -4.70
CA VAL A 30 5.35 -26.99 -3.28
C VAL A 30 6.55 -27.77 -2.71
N PRO A 31 7.13 -27.38 -1.55
CA PRO A 31 8.21 -28.15 -0.92
C PRO A 31 7.85 -29.63 -0.83
N ALA A 32 8.70 -30.50 -1.37
CA ALA A 32 8.44 -31.94 -1.44
C ALA A 32 8.83 -32.67 -0.15
N ASP A 33 9.71 -32.07 0.66
CA ASP A 33 10.17 -32.67 1.91
C ASP A 33 10.58 -31.60 2.97
N GLY A 34 10.89 -32.08 4.18
CA GLY A 34 11.31 -31.22 5.29
C GLY A 34 12.66 -30.52 5.07
N ALA A 35 13.50 -30.99 4.13
CA ALA A 35 14.78 -30.35 3.83
C ALA A 35 14.58 -29.09 2.98
N GLU A 36 13.58 -29.06 2.10
CA GLU A 36 13.21 -27.86 1.34
C GLU A 36 12.57 -26.79 2.26
N ILE A 37 11.92 -27.20 3.35
CA ILE A 37 11.36 -26.30 4.39
C ILE A 37 12.46 -25.81 5.35
N ALA A 38 13.57 -26.53 5.50
CA ALA A 38 14.66 -26.15 6.39
C ALA A 38 15.54 -25.00 5.86
N LEU A 39 15.25 -24.41 4.72
CA LEU A 39 15.94 -23.25 4.20
C LEU A 39 15.68 -22.04 5.10
N SER A 40 16.77 -21.44 5.58
CA SER A 40 16.70 -20.27 6.46
C SER A 40 16.32 -18.99 5.70
N PHE A 41 15.46 -18.16 6.28
CA PHE A 41 15.18 -16.82 5.77
C PHE A 41 16.34 -15.81 5.99
N ALA A 42 17.42 -16.22 6.67
CA ALA A 42 18.54 -15.34 6.98
C ALA A 42 19.17 -14.62 5.76
N PRO A 43 19.27 -15.21 4.55
CA PRO A 43 19.76 -14.48 3.38
C PRO A 43 18.85 -13.30 2.99
N VAL A 44 17.52 -13.50 3.01
CA VAL A 44 16.54 -12.44 2.72
C VAL A 44 16.63 -11.33 3.76
N VAL A 45 16.71 -11.70 5.05
CA VAL A 45 16.85 -10.74 6.15
C VAL A 45 18.13 -9.93 6.01
N ARG A 46 19.28 -10.56 5.73
CA ARG A 46 20.56 -9.85 5.51
C ARG A 46 20.50 -8.85 4.36
N ALA A 47 19.72 -9.13 3.33
CA ALA A 47 19.55 -8.23 2.19
C ALA A 47 18.61 -7.06 2.53
N ALA A 48 17.49 -7.34 3.19
CA ALA A 48 16.41 -6.36 3.38
C ALA A 48 16.57 -5.53 4.66
N ALA A 49 17.01 -6.13 5.75
CA ALA A 49 17.05 -5.49 7.07
C ALA A 49 17.88 -4.20 7.14
N PRO A 50 19.01 -4.04 6.45
CA PRO A 50 19.79 -2.79 6.50
C PRO A 50 19.01 -1.55 6.03
N ALA A 51 17.98 -1.72 5.19
CA ALA A 51 17.14 -0.62 4.71
C ALA A 51 15.94 -0.33 5.64
N VAL A 52 15.73 -1.12 6.69
CA VAL A 52 14.67 -0.88 7.68
C VAL A 52 15.26 -0.12 8.88
N VAL A 53 14.68 1.04 9.15
CA VAL A 53 15.21 2.02 10.12
C VAL A 53 14.25 2.21 11.30
N SER A 54 14.78 2.73 12.41
CA SER A 54 14.00 3.23 13.54
C SER A 54 13.67 4.70 13.32
N ILE A 55 12.44 5.10 13.62
CA ILE A 55 11.98 6.49 13.57
C ILE A 55 11.64 6.94 14.99
N TYR A 56 12.28 7.99 15.44
CA TYR A 56 12.00 8.69 16.68
C TYR A 56 11.34 10.02 16.34
N ALA A 57 10.04 10.10 16.62
CA ALA A 57 9.26 11.31 16.42
C ALA A 57 9.03 11.95 17.79
N ARG A 58 9.51 13.16 17.99
CA ARG A 58 9.38 13.91 19.24
C ARG A 58 8.32 14.97 19.08
N ARG A 59 7.38 15.03 20.03
CA ARG A 59 6.36 16.07 20.12
C ARG A 59 6.46 16.79 21.48
N ILE A 60 6.48 18.11 21.45
CA ILE A 60 6.42 18.94 22.66
C ILE A 60 4.95 19.29 22.88
N VAL A 61 4.30 18.60 23.81
CA VAL A 61 2.92 18.91 24.18
C VAL A 61 2.91 19.96 25.27
N ALA A 62 2.37 21.15 24.99
CA ALA A 62 2.10 22.12 26.03
C ALA A 62 1.10 21.50 27.02
N ALA A 63 1.45 21.45 28.29
CA ALA A 63 0.54 20.95 29.30
C ALA A 63 -0.69 21.87 29.33
N ARG A 64 -1.89 21.31 29.14
CA ARG A 64 -3.13 22.07 29.34
C ARG A 64 -3.21 22.45 30.82
N PRO A 65 -3.43 23.72 31.17
CA PRO A 65 -3.68 24.07 32.55
C PRO A 65 -4.88 23.24 33.04
N SER A 66 -4.72 22.61 34.21
CA SER A 66 -5.85 21.93 34.85
C SER A 66 -6.96 22.98 35.03
N PRO A 67 -8.25 22.66 34.76
CA PRO A 67 -9.35 23.57 35.04
C PRO A 67 -9.38 24.03 36.50
N PHE A 68 -8.61 23.39 37.37
CA PHE A 68 -8.49 23.68 38.79
C PHE A 68 -7.12 24.29 39.17
N ALA A 69 -6.30 24.69 38.20
CA ALA A 69 -4.96 25.26 38.45
C ALA A 69 -5.04 26.62 39.19
N ASP A 70 -6.10 27.36 38.94
CA ASP A 70 -6.33 28.68 39.53
C ASP A 70 -7.14 28.63 40.86
N ASP A 71 -7.55 27.44 41.32
CA ASP A 71 -8.23 27.25 42.61
C ASP A 71 -7.22 27.17 43.76
N PRO A 72 -7.20 28.11 44.70
CA PRO A 72 -6.24 28.12 45.81
C PRO A 72 -6.34 26.91 46.75
N PHE A 73 -7.47 26.22 46.79
CA PHE A 73 -7.67 25.03 47.59
C PHE A 73 -7.01 23.80 46.95
N PHE A 74 -7.20 23.61 45.64
CA PHE A 74 -6.60 22.47 44.91
C PHE A 74 -5.09 22.62 44.71
N SER A 75 -4.59 23.86 44.49
CA SER A 75 -3.15 24.11 44.33
C SER A 75 -2.35 23.79 45.60
N ARG A 76 -2.96 23.88 46.77
CA ARG A 76 -2.31 23.66 48.07
C ARG A 76 -2.27 22.19 48.47
N PHE A 77 -3.20 21.37 47.96
CA PHE A 77 -3.30 19.94 48.29
C PHE A 77 -2.66 19.02 47.27
N PHE A 78 -2.54 19.44 46.03
CA PHE A 78 -2.14 18.54 44.92
C PHE A 78 -0.83 18.96 44.23
N ASP A 79 -0.04 19.87 44.84
CA ASP A 79 1.26 20.31 44.28
C ASP A 79 1.19 20.47 42.73
N LEU A 80 0.23 21.29 42.27
CA LEU A 80 0.07 21.61 40.85
C LEU A 80 1.18 22.61 40.51
N GLY A 81 2.42 22.05 40.43
CA GLY A 81 3.60 22.77 40.02
C GLY A 81 3.47 23.36 38.62
N PRO A 82 4.44 24.20 38.19
CA PRO A 82 4.34 24.91 36.93
C PRO A 82 4.20 23.88 35.79
N THR A 83 3.31 24.19 34.86
CA THR A 83 3.00 23.42 33.66
C THR A 83 4.27 23.20 32.85
N VAL A 84 4.94 22.05 33.06
CA VAL A 84 6.15 21.71 32.30
C VAL A 84 5.70 21.07 30.97
N PRO A 85 6.20 21.53 29.83
CA PRO A 85 5.95 20.86 28.57
C PRO A 85 6.34 19.38 28.68
N ARG A 86 5.45 18.47 28.30
CA ARG A 86 5.74 17.04 28.26
C ARG A 86 6.25 16.67 26.88
N VAL A 87 7.43 16.06 26.83
CA VAL A 87 7.94 15.44 25.59
C VAL A 87 7.26 14.10 25.43
N GLN A 88 6.50 13.95 24.36
CA GLN A 88 6.00 12.66 23.91
C GLN A 88 6.87 12.15 22.78
N ASN A 89 7.37 10.93 22.92
CA ASN A 89 8.13 10.26 21.88
C ASN A 89 7.24 9.20 21.25
N ALA A 90 6.98 9.32 19.96
CA ALA A 90 6.46 8.23 19.16
C ALA A 90 7.66 7.45 18.58
N LEU A 91 7.51 6.14 18.48
CA LEU A 91 8.54 5.26 17.99
C LEU A 91 7.92 4.29 16.98
N GLY A 92 8.53 4.20 15.82
CA GLY A 92 8.11 3.32 14.75
C GLY A 92 9.28 2.89 13.88
N SER A 93 8.95 2.23 12.79
CA SER A 93 9.89 1.83 11.77
C SER A 93 9.73 2.66 10.50
N GLY A 94 10.71 2.62 9.63
CA GLY A 94 10.66 3.17 8.27
C GLY A 94 11.44 2.30 7.32
N VAL A 95 11.24 2.53 6.03
CA VAL A 95 11.93 1.81 4.95
C VAL A 95 12.61 2.81 4.03
N ILE A 96 13.92 2.67 3.87
CA ILE A 96 14.70 3.46 2.90
C ILE A 96 14.40 2.88 1.51
N LEU A 97 13.87 3.71 0.61
CA LEU A 97 13.58 3.36 -0.78
C LEU A 97 14.60 3.90 -1.76
N ARG A 98 15.40 4.89 -1.33
CA ARG A 98 16.45 5.47 -2.16
C ARG A 98 17.70 5.76 -1.33
N GLY A 99 18.85 5.51 -1.93
CA GLY A 99 20.15 5.72 -1.29
C GLY A 99 20.50 7.19 -0.98
N ASP A 100 19.76 8.14 -1.54
CA ASP A 100 19.87 9.59 -1.27
C ASP A 100 18.97 10.05 -0.10
N GLY A 101 18.35 9.10 0.64
CA GLY A 101 17.68 9.38 1.89
C GLY A 101 16.15 9.57 1.79
N ILE A 102 15.48 8.94 0.83
CA ILE A 102 14.03 8.85 0.83
C ILE A 102 13.59 7.65 1.67
N VAL A 103 12.84 7.94 2.73
CA VAL A 103 12.29 6.96 3.67
C VAL A 103 10.78 7.04 3.67
N VAL A 104 10.11 5.88 3.67
CA VAL A 104 8.66 5.78 3.82
C VAL A 104 8.34 5.18 5.19
N THR A 105 7.30 5.70 5.82
CA THR A 105 6.75 5.23 7.09
C THR A 105 5.24 5.45 7.12
N ASN A 106 4.61 5.07 8.23
CA ASN A 106 3.20 5.41 8.44
C ASN A 106 3.04 6.86 8.90
N PHE A 107 1.91 7.48 8.49
CA PHE A 107 1.53 8.81 8.95
C PHE A 107 1.46 8.89 10.48
N HIS A 108 0.82 7.91 11.13
CA HIS A 108 0.63 7.92 12.57
C HIS A 108 1.95 7.86 13.37
N VAL A 109 3.07 7.43 12.76
CA VAL A 109 4.40 7.42 13.39
C VAL A 109 4.96 8.84 13.49
N VAL A 110 4.67 9.70 12.52
CA VAL A 110 5.25 11.04 12.41
C VAL A 110 4.21 12.16 12.62
N ALA A 111 2.95 11.80 12.87
CA ALA A 111 1.88 12.76 13.06
C ALA A 111 2.20 13.73 14.20
N ASP A 112 2.09 15.04 13.91
CA ASP A 112 2.31 16.14 14.87
C ASP A 112 3.73 16.15 15.51
N ALA A 113 4.74 15.52 14.89
CA ALA A 113 6.11 15.56 15.38
C ALA A 113 6.75 16.93 15.10
N ASP A 114 7.39 17.50 16.13
CA ASP A 114 8.18 18.72 16.01
C ASP A 114 9.61 18.43 15.52
N ASP A 115 10.07 17.19 15.77
CA ASP A 115 11.42 16.74 15.45
C ASP A 115 11.39 15.25 15.10
N ILE A 116 12.05 14.87 13.99
CA ILE A 116 12.12 13.50 13.51
C ILE A 116 13.58 13.10 13.34
N ARG A 117 13.97 12.04 14.03
CA ARG A 117 15.27 11.43 13.91
C ARG A 117 15.15 10.00 13.41
N VAL A 118 15.92 9.66 12.40
CA VAL A 118 15.95 8.34 11.78
C VAL A 118 17.29 7.67 12.06
N VAL A 119 17.24 6.48 12.67
CA VAL A 119 18.42 5.71 13.07
C VAL A 119 18.49 4.43 12.26
N LEU A 120 19.62 4.21 11.59
CA LEU A 120 19.91 3.02 10.79
C LEU A 120 20.37 1.85 11.66
N ALA A 121 20.40 0.66 11.10
CA ALA A 121 20.86 -0.55 11.77
C ALA A 121 22.36 -0.49 12.15
N ASP A 122 23.17 0.31 11.45
CA ASP A 122 24.60 0.55 11.72
C ASP A 122 24.85 1.72 12.68
N ALA A 123 23.80 2.19 13.35
CA ALA A 123 23.81 3.30 14.31
C ALA A 123 24.09 4.70 13.71
N ARG A 124 24.18 4.85 12.37
CA ARG A 124 24.12 6.18 11.76
C ARG A 124 22.75 6.77 12.02
N ASP A 125 22.70 8.06 12.28
CA ASP A 125 21.46 8.79 12.50
C ASP A 125 21.40 10.05 11.63
N PHE A 126 20.18 10.45 11.29
CA PHE A 126 19.88 11.56 10.40
C PHE A 126 18.65 12.31 10.89
N ASP A 127 18.68 13.62 10.75
CA ASP A 127 17.49 14.44 10.89
C ASP A 127 16.61 14.24 9.65
N GLY A 128 15.31 14.06 9.89
CA GLY A 128 14.31 13.79 8.86
C GLY A 128 13.32 14.94 8.70
N GLU A 129 13.03 15.29 7.46
CA GLU A 129 11.97 16.24 7.09
C GLU A 129 10.84 15.50 6.39
N VAL A 130 9.60 15.67 6.87
CA VAL A 130 8.41 15.13 6.19
C VAL A 130 8.14 15.96 4.94
N ILE A 131 8.31 15.35 3.76
CA ILE A 131 8.06 16.01 2.48
C ILE A 131 6.67 15.75 1.91
N LEU A 132 6.01 14.67 2.34
CA LEU A 132 4.63 14.37 2.03
C LEU A 132 4.02 13.51 3.15
N ALA A 133 2.79 13.82 3.57
CA ALA A 133 2.08 13.02 4.57
C ALA A 133 0.58 12.97 4.23
N ASP A 134 -0.01 11.78 4.37
CA ASP A 134 -1.42 11.53 4.10
C ASP A 134 -2.02 10.66 5.22
N ARG A 135 -3.01 11.22 5.90
CA ARG A 135 -3.69 10.55 7.02
C ARG A 135 -4.55 9.38 6.55
N ASP A 136 -5.19 9.51 5.40
CA ASP A 136 -6.16 8.54 4.90
C ASP A 136 -5.48 7.28 4.39
N LEU A 137 -4.31 7.43 3.73
CA LEU A 137 -3.46 6.32 3.33
C LEU A 137 -2.58 5.78 4.47
N ASP A 138 -2.46 6.53 5.57
CA ASP A 138 -1.52 6.27 6.66
C ASP A 138 -0.07 6.16 6.18
N LEU A 139 0.34 7.03 5.24
CA LEU A 139 1.68 7.09 4.69
C LEU A 139 2.34 8.45 4.93
N ALA A 140 3.64 8.43 5.12
CA ALA A 140 4.49 9.62 5.11
C ALA A 140 5.82 9.32 4.40
N VAL A 141 6.32 10.31 3.65
CA VAL A 141 7.67 10.31 3.06
C VAL A 141 8.53 11.30 3.81
N ILE A 142 9.68 10.81 4.25
CA ILE A 142 10.70 11.59 4.96
C ILE A 142 11.92 11.70 4.04
N ARG A 143 12.50 12.89 3.98
CA ARG A 143 13.82 13.14 3.39
C ARG A 143 14.85 13.27 4.50
N LEU A 144 15.89 12.44 4.45
CA LEU A 144 17.01 12.50 5.38
C LEU A 144 18.02 13.57 4.96
N GLN A 145 18.41 14.43 5.90
CA GLN A 145 19.33 15.51 5.61
C GLN A 145 20.78 14.98 5.48
N GLY A 146 21.43 15.31 4.37
CA GLY A 146 22.82 14.92 4.12
C GLY A 146 23.07 13.44 3.84
N ALA A 147 22.02 12.64 3.70
CA ALA A 147 22.12 11.21 3.43
C ALA A 147 22.70 10.91 2.04
N ARG A 148 23.57 9.91 1.98
CA ARG A 148 24.17 9.39 0.74
C ARG A 148 24.50 7.91 0.90
N ASP A 149 24.45 7.18 -0.20
CA ASP A 149 24.87 5.77 -0.30
C ASP A 149 24.24 4.88 0.78
N LEU A 150 22.94 5.12 1.07
CA LEU A 150 22.19 4.33 2.02
C LEU A 150 21.73 3.01 1.40
N PRO A 151 21.63 1.93 2.19
CA PRO A 151 20.95 0.72 1.74
C PRO A 151 19.49 1.04 1.46
N ALA A 152 18.96 0.56 0.33
CA ALA A 152 17.58 0.82 -0.09
C ALA A 152 16.91 -0.46 -0.58
N LEU A 153 15.60 -0.61 -0.32
CA LEU A 153 14.79 -1.70 -0.86
C LEU A 153 14.20 -1.31 -2.22
N ALA A 154 14.28 -2.24 -3.15
CA ALA A 154 13.50 -2.16 -4.38
C ALA A 154 12.04 -2.52 -4.10
N LEU A 155 11.10 -1.87 -4.78
CA LEU A 155 9.68 -2.22 -4.74
C LEU A 155 9.46 -3.54 -5.50
N ALA A 156 8.65 -4.44 -4.93
CA ALA A 156 8.04 -5.55 -5.64
C ALA A 156 6.80 -5.06 -6.38
N ASP A 157 6.39 -5.77 -7.42
CA ASP A 157 5.05 -5.60 -7.97
C ASP A 157 4.04 -6.28 -7.04
N SER A 158 3.34 -5.48 -6.24
CA SER A 158 2.37 -5.99 -5.26
C SER A 158 1.09 -6.56 -5.90
N ASP A 159 0.84 -6.29 -7.18
CA ASP A 159 -0.27 -6.88 -7.92
C ASP A 159 0.03 -8.32 -8.37
N GLY A 160 1.32 -8.70 -8.42
CA GLY A 160 1.77 -10.07 -8.66
C GLY A 160 1.73 -10.97 -7.42
N ALA A 161 1.42 -10.44 -6.24
CA ALA A 161 1.33 -11.24 -5.02
C ALA A 161 0.15 -12.21 -5.07
N ALA A 162 0.34 -13.42 -4.56
CA ALA A 162 -0.70 -14.44 -4.44
C ALA A 162 -0.94 -14.83 -2.97
N VAL A 163 -2.19 -15.20 -2.66
CA VAL A 163 -2.50 -15.78 -1.35
C VAL A 163 -1.73 -17.09 -1.17
N GLY A 164 -0.98 -17.19 -0.08
CA GLY A 164 -0.07 -18.29 0.21
C GLY A 164 1.41 -17.96 -0.02
N ASP A 165 1.73 -16.85 -0.68
CA ASP A 165 3.13 -16.42 -0.85
C ASP A 165 3.78 -16.16 0.51
N LEU A 166 5.00 -16.66 0.71
CA LEU A 166 5.78 -16.43 1.91
C LEU A 166 6.27 -14.98 1.96
N VAL A 167 6.13 -14.36 3.12
CA VAL A 167 6.54 -12.98 3.38
C VAL A 167 7.24 -12.85 4.73
N LEU A 168 8.09 -11.83 4.86
CA LEU A 168 8.72 -11.45 6.12
C LEU A 168 8.30 -10.03 6.48
N ALA A 169 7.77 -9.84 7.70
CA ALA A 169 7.56 -8.52 8.28
C ALA A 169 8.81 -8.13 9.08
N ILE A 170 9.45 -7.02 8.71
CA ILE A 170 10.67 -6.50 9.31
C ILE A 170 10.39 -5.12 9.89
N GLY A 171 10.72 -4.95 11.17
CA GLY A 171 10.66 -3.69 11.86
C GLY A 171 11.91 -3.48 12.71
N ASN A 172 12.08 -2.27 13.21
CA ASN A 172 13.17 -1.93 14.14
C ASN A 172 12.59 -1.22 15.39
N PRO A 173 11.75 -1.93 16.18
CA PRO A 173 11.13 -1.34 17.35
C PRO A 173 12.20 -0.99 18.40
N PHE A 174 12.10 0.19 18.98
CA PHE A 174 12.90 0.66 20.11
C PHE A 174 14.41 0.82 19.88
N GLY A 175 14.91 0.63 18.63
CA GLY A 175 16.37 0.71 18.37
C GLY A 175 17.21 -0.35 19.12
N VAL A 176 16.54 -1.30 19.78
CA VAL A 176 17.21 -2.39 20.53
C VAL A 176 17.54 -3.59 19.66
N GLY A 177 17.22 -3.53 18.38
CA GLY A 177 17.45 -4.57 17.39
C GLY A 177 16.26 -4.77 16.47
N GLN A 178 16.55 -5.25 15.27
CA GLN A 178 15.53 -5.54 14.28
C GLN A 178 14.71 -6.77 14.69
N THR A 179 13.40 -6.67 14.51
CA THR A 179 12.46 -7.79 14.70
C THR A 179 12.02 -8.28 13.33
N VAL A 180 12.10 -9.59 13.14
CA VAL A 180 11.66 -10.25 11.91
C VAL A 180 10.64 -11.32 12.28
N THR A 181 9.51 -11.30 11.60
CA THR A 181 8.48 -12.34 11.70
C THR A 181 8.16 -12.87 10.31
N SER A 182 7.85 -14.15 10.19
CA SER A 182 7.50 -14.80 8.93
C SER A 182 6.03 -15.17 8.92
N GLY A 183 5.45 -15.19 7.74
CA GLY A 183 4.09 -15.59 7.49
C GLY A 183 3.83 -15.71 5.99
N ILE A 184 2.55 -15.64 5.64
CA ILE A 184 2.09 -15.68 4.25
C ILE A 184 1.22 -14.45 3.93
N VAL A 185 1.03 -14.20 2.65
CA VAL A 185 -0.08 -13.37 2.19
C VAL A 185 -1.37 -14.15 2.46
N SER A 186 -2.16 -13.68 3.43
CA SER A 186 -3.40 -14.35 3.85
C SER A 186 -4.60 -13.93 3.01
N ALA A 187 -4.61 -12.69 2.52
CA ALA A 187 -5.63 -12.17 1.61
C ALA A 187 -5.12 -10.92 0.90
N LEU A 188 -5.72 -10.65 -0.25
CA LEU A 188 -5.54 -9.41 -1.03
C LEU A 188 -6.89 -8.67 -1.08
N ALA A 189 -6.86 -7.39 -1.41
CA ALA A 189 -8.07 -6.59 -1.58
C ALA A 189 -9.03 -6.57 -0.38
N ARG A 190 -8.50 -6.64 0.84
CA ARG A 190 -9.36 -6.42 1.99
C ARG A 190 -9.72 -4.93 2.07
N ALA A 191 -10.86 -4.57 1.46
CA ALA A 191 -11.61 -3.39 1.86
C ALA A 191 -12.06 -3.62 3.30
N GLY A 192 -11.16 -3.43 4.24
CA GLY A 192 -11.42 -3.62 5.65
C GLY A 192 -11.56 -2.25 6.29
N ARG A 193 -12.51 -2.09 7.18
CA ARG A 193 -12.34 -1.21 8.33
C ARG A 193 -11.10 -1.70 9.06
N ALA A 194 -9.95 -1.22 8.62
CA ALA A 194 -8.70 -1.45 9.29
C ALA A 194 -8.71 -0.62 10.58
N GLY A 195 -9.33 -1.18 11.60
CA GLY A 195 -9.48 -0.57 12.90
C GLY A 195 -10.54 -1.33 13.69
N GLY A 196 -10.24 -1.67 14.96
CA GLY A 196 -11.23 -2.23 15.89
C GLY A 196 -12.41 -1.27 16.12
N PRO A 197 -13.39 -1.62 16.98
CA PRO A 197 -14.48 -0.73 17.37
C PRO A 197 -13.93 0.63 17.83
N GLY A 198 -14.24 1.72 17.11
CA GLY A 198 -13.74 3.07 17.39
C GLY A 198 -12.71 3.63 16.40
N ALA A 199 -12.26 2.85 15.40
CA ALA A 199 -11.46 3.42 14.31
C ALA A 199 -12.32 4.35 13.43
N PRO A 200 -11.75 5.47 12.92
CA PRO A 200 -12.47 6.36 12.01
C PRO A 200 -13.02 5.58 10.82
N GLU A 201 -14.25 5.84 10.43
CA GLU A 201 -14.93 5.20 9.28
C GLU A 201 -14.22 5.45 7.94
N SER A 202 -13.27 6.39 7.90
CA SER A 202 -12.56 6.86 6.72
C SER A 202 -11.43 5.96 6.22
N ARG A 203 -11.04 4.91 6.94
CA ARG A 203 -9.95 4.01 6.49
C ARG A 203 -10.50 2.82 5.69
N GLN A 204 -11.17 3.09 4.60
CA GLN A 204 -11.43 2.10 3.57
C GLN A 204 -10.24 2.12 2.60
N GLY A 205 -9.40 1.09 2.66
CA GLY A 205 -8.21 0.98 1.82
C GLY A 205 -8.05 -0.43 1.25
N TYR A 206 -7.25 -0.54 0.23
CA TYR A 206 -6.78 -1.81 -0.31
C TYR A 206 -5.52 -2.20 0.45
N PHE A 207 -5.52 -3.36 1.12
CA PHE A 207 -4.40 -3.84 1.92
C PHE A 207 -4.02 -5.27 1.55
N ILE A 208 -2.75 -5.59 1.75
CA ILE A 208 -2.25 -6.96 1.82
C ILE A 208 -2.45 -7.41 3.26
N GLN A 209 -3.24 -8.48 3.47
CA GLN A 209 -3.36 -9.12 4.77
C GLN A 209 -2.28 -10.20 4.91
N THR A 210 -1.67 -10.29 6.08
CA THR A 210 -0.65 -11.31 6.41
C THR A 210 -0.87 -11.85 7.83
N ASP A 211 -0.47 -13.09 8.06
CA ASP A 211 -0.38 -13.69 9.41
C ASP A 211 1.02 -13.52 10.02
N ALA A 212 1.99 -12.98 9.27
CA ALA A 212 3.24 -12.53 9.88
C ALA A 212 2.93 -11.58 11.04
N ALA A 213 3.50 -11.83 12.22
CA ALA A 213 3.16 -11.08 13.41
C ALA A 213 3.62 -9.62 13.29
N VAL A 214 2.67 -8.71 13.11
CA VAL A 214 2.87 -7.26 13.18
C VAL A 214 2.53 -6.82 14.60
N ASN A 215 3.45 -6.12 15.27
CA ASN A 215 3.29 -5.62 16.63
C ASN A 215 3.65 -4.12 16.67
N PRO A 216 3.26 -3.39 17.75
CA PRO A 216 3.72 -2.01 17.95
C PRO A 216 5.24 -1.90 17.79
N GLY A 217 5.68 -0.96 16.93
CA GLY A 217 7.08 -0.80 16.53
C GLY A 217 7.43 -1.37 15.15
N ASN A 218 6.70 -2.36 14.63
CA ASN A 218 6.84 -2.81 13.23
C ASN A 218 6.09 -1.91 12.26
N SER A 219 5.16 -1.07 12.73
CA SER A 219 4.44 -0.09 11.91
C SER A 219 5.41 0.84 11.18
N GLY A 220 5.20 1.06 9.89
CA GLY A 220 6.11 1.76 8.99
C GLY A 220 7.28 0.93 8.47
N GLY A 221 7.49 -0.29 9.02
CA GLY A 221 8.50 -1.23 8.55
C GLY A 221 8.09 -1.99 7.29
N ALA A 222 8.96 -2.87 6.82
CA ALA A 222 8.80 -3.57 5.56
C ALA A 222 8.03 -4.88 5.70
N LEU A 223 7.10 -5.15 4.79
CA LEU A 223 6.70 -6.49 4.39
C LEU A 223 7.47 -6.83 3.12
N VAL A 224 8.32 -7.86 3.15
CA VAL A 224 9.16 -8.22 1.99
C VAL A 224 8.83 -9.60 1.46
N ASP A 225 9.01 -9.78 0.14
CA ASP A 225 8.95 -11.07 -0.53
C ASP A 225 10.24 -11.89 -0.29
N LEU A 226 10.28 -13.14 -0.73
CA LEU A 226 11.47 -13.99 -0.61
C LEU A 226 12.65 -13.55 -1.49
N SER A 227 12.44 -12.59 -2.40
CA SER A 227 13.53 -11.93 -3.14
C SER A 227 14.12 -10.75 -2.40
N GLY A 228 13.60 -10.42 -1.20
CA GLY A 228 14.02 -9.27 -0.39
C GLY A 228 13.53 -7.93 -0.91
N ARG A 229 12.50 -7.90 -1.79
CA ARG A 229 11.89 -6.69 -2.30
C ARG A 229 10.71 -6.28 -1.42
N LEU A 230 10.46 -4.99 -1.33
CA LEU A 230 9.34 -4.44 -0.57
C LEU A 230 8.02 -4.78 -1.25
N LEU A 231 7.20 -5.61 -0.59
CA LEU A 231 5.84 -5.96 -1.01
C LEU A 231 4.80 -4.98 -0.46
N GLY A 232 5.08 -4.40 0.71
CA GLY A 232 4.23 -3.38 1.32
C GLY A 232 4.83 -2.78 2.60
N ILE A 233 4.19 -1.73 3.11
CA ILE A 233 4.52 -1.09 4.39
C ILE A 233 3.58 -1.62 5.47
N ASN A 234 4.13 -2.26 6.50
CA ASN A 234 3.35 -2.72 7.65
C ASN A 234 2.65 -1.54 8.32
N THR A 235 1.34 -1.62 8.56
CA THR A 235 0.61 -0.47 9.11
C THR A 235 -0.14 -0.81 10.40
N MET A 236 -1.01 -1.79 10.41
CA MET A 236 -1.87 -2.04 11.55
C MET A 236 -2.19 -3.51 11.77
N ILE A 237 -2.78 -3.78 12.92
CA ILE A 237 -3.33 -5.08 13.30
C ILE A 237 -4.80 -4.93 13.70
N VAL A 238 -5.61 -5.95 13.47
CA VAL A 238 -6.90 -6.10 14.15
C VAL A 238 -6.65 -6.81 15.46
N SER A 239 -6.66 -6.07 16.56
CA SER A 239 -6.39 -6.63 17.88
C SER A 239 -7.25 -5.97 18.96
N ARG A 240 -7.74 -6.78 19.90
CA ARG A 240 -8.42 -6.28 21.11
C ARG A 240 -7.43 -6.06 22.27
N SER A 241 -6.28 -6.71 22.23
CA SER A 241 -5.28 -6.69 23.31
C SER A 241 -4.07 -5.81 23.00
N GLY A 242 -3.97 -5.23 21.77
CA GLY A 242 -2.82 -4.46 21.31
C GLY A 242 -1.66 -5.28 20.75
N GLY A 243 -1.69 -6.61 20.86
CA GLY A 243 -0.70 -7.52 20.25
C GLY A 243 -1.25 -8.24 19.02
N SER A 244 -0.36 -8.80 18.19
CA SER A 244 -0.75 -9.56 17.01
C SER A 244 -1.55 -10.82 17.38
N ASN A 245 -2.63 -11.04 16.65
CA ASN A 245 -3.44 -12.25 16.72
C ASN A 245 -3.47 -13.00 15.36
N GLY A 246 -2.45 -12.79 14.52
CA GLY A 246 -2.35 -13.40 13.20
C GLY A 246 -3.12 -12.65 12.11
N ILE A 247 -3.51 -11.40 12.34
CA ILE A 247 -4.16 -10.54 11.35
C ILE A 247 -3.41 -9.22 11.30
N GLY A 248 -2.43 -9.13 10.40
CA GLY A 248 -1.67 -7.93 10.08
C GLY A 248 -2.06 -7.38 8.71
N PHE A 249 -1.82 -6.10 8.48
CA PHE A 249 -2.06 -5.43 7.22
C PHE A 249 -0.85 -4.64 6.78
N ALA A 250 -0.61 -4.63 5.47
CA ALA A 250 0.41 -3.81 4.83
C ALA A 250 -0.18 -3.02 3.67
N ILE A 251 0.31 -1.79 3.49
CA ILE A 251 -0.03 -0.92 2.36
C ILE A 251 0.78 -1.40 1.16
N PRO A 252 0.14 -1.75 0.00
CA PRO A 252 0.83 -2.36 -1.13
C PRO A 252 1.94 -1.49 -1.73
N ALA A 253 3.03 -2.12 -2.17
CA ALA A 253 4.20 -1.44 -2.72
C ALA A 253 3.90 -0.60 -3.96
N ASN A 254 2.97 -1.01 -4.83
CA ASN A 254 2.58 -0.23 -6.00
C ASN A 254 1.97 1.12 -5.58
N LEU A 255 1.15 1.14 -4.51
CA LEU A 255 0.62 2.39 -3.96
C LEU A 255 1.72 3.24 -3.31
N VAL A 256 2.65 2.60 -2.57
CA VAL A 256 3.82 3.27 -1.99
C VAL A 256 4.66 3.92 -3.09
N GLY A 257 4.89 3.23 -4.21
CA GLY A 257 5.64 3.77 -5.35
C GLY A 257 5.01 5.02 -5.93
N GLN A 258 3.69 5.01 -6.14
CA GLN A 258 2.95 6.17 -6.62
C GLN A 258 3.00 7.34 -5.62
N TYR A 259 2.94 7.03 -4.33
CA TYR A 259 3.02 8.02 -3.27
C TYR A 259 4.39 8.71 -3.22
N VAL A 260 5.48 7.93 -3.29
CA VAL A 260 6.86 8.43 -3.34
C VAL A 260 7.10 9.26 -4.60
N ALA A 261 6.62 8.82 -5.76
CA ALA A 261 6.77 9.55 -7.01
C ALA A 261 6.16 10.97 -6.94
N GLN A 262 4.99 11.12 -6.31
CA GLN A 262 4.38 12.43 -6.10
C GLN A 262 5.17 13.28 -5.09
N ALA A 263 5.68 12.68 -4.02
CA ALA A 263 6.51 13.38 -3.04
C ALA A 263 7.79 13.92 -3.69
N GLU A 264 8.44 13.13 -4.55
CA GLU A 264 9.64 13.53 -5.29
C GLU A 264 9.37 14.61 -6.34
N ALA A 265 8.18 14.61 -6.94
CA ALA A 265 7.71 15.66 -7.82
C ALA A 265 7.38 16.98 -7.09
N GLY A 266 7.52 17.03 -5.76
CA GLY A 266 7.29 18.23 -4.95
C GLY A 266 5.81 18.48 -4.64
N ALA A 267 4.96 17.45 -4.71
CA ALA A 267 3.57 17.57 -4.33
C ALA A 267 3.43 17.91 -2.83
N SER A 268 2.67 18.95 -2.50
CA SER A 268 2.39 19.34 -1.11
C SER A 268 1.29 18.48 -0.47
N ARG A 269 0.55 17.73 -1.28
CA ARG A 269 -0.47 16.77 -0.87
C ARG A 269 -0.54 15.63 -1.89
N PHE A 270 -0.92 14.44 -1.45
CA PHE A 270 -1.17 13.35 -2.36
C PHE A 270 -2.43 13.61 -3.18
N VAL A 271 -2.33 13.46 -4.50
CA VAL A 271 -3.42 13.66 -5.45
C VAL A 271 -3.85 12.32 -5.99
N ARG A 272 -5.11 11.97 -5.75
CA ARG A 272 -5.74 10.78 -6.33
C ARG A 272 -6.42 11.16 -7.64
N PRO A 273 -6.46 10.25 -8.62
CA PRO A 273 -7.33 10.44 -9.77
C PRO A 273 -8.78 10.56 -9.34
N TRP A 274 -9.50 11.49 -9.94
CA TRP A 274 -10.92 11.64 -9.71
C TRP A 274 -11.70 10.77 -10.70
N ALA A 275 -12.52 9.87 -10.18
CA ALA A 275 -13.36 9.03 -11.02
C ALA A 275 -14.69 9.73 -11.40
N GLY A 276 -15.23 10.56 -10.51
CA GLY A 276 -16.52 11.24 -10.71
C GLY A 276 -17.69 10.27 -10.91
N ILE A 277 -17.62 9.11 -10.25
CA ILE A 277 -18.66 8.07 -10.27
C ILE A 277 -18.97 7.61 -8.85
N ASP A 278 -20.22 7.29 -8.58
CA ASP A 278 -20.64 6.54 -7.40
C ASP A 278 -20.92 5.09 -7.82
N VAL A 279 -20.34 4.13 -7.08
CA VAL A 279 -20.43 2.71 -7.42
C VAL A 279 -20.81 1.88 -6.20
N GLN A 280 -21.43 0.72 -6.44
CA GLN A 280 -21.67 -0.28 -5.41
C GLN A 280 -21.22 -1.67 -5.89
N PRO A 281 -20.81 -2.57 -4.97
CA PRO A 281 -20.48 -3.94 -5.32
C PRO A 281 -21.69 -4.65 -5.92
N VAL A 282 -21.45 -5.55 -6.87
CA VAL A 282 -22.46 -6.44 -7.42
C VAL A 282 -22.46 -7.73 -6.61
N ASP A 283 -23.41 -7.84 -5.68
CA ASP A 283 -23.70 -9.06 -4.93
C ASP A 283 -24.58 -10.03 -5.73
N MET A 284 -25.03 -11.12 -5.10
CA MET A 284 -25.80 -12.16 -5.77
C MET A 284 -27.17 -11.63 -6.27
N ASP A 285 -27.86 -10.87 -5.42
CA ASP A 285 -29.21 -10.36 -5.75
C ASP A 285 -29.16 -9.35 -6.90
N LEU A 286 -28.14 -8.48 -6.86
CA LEU A 286 -27.92 -7.48 -7.90
C LEU A 286 -27.44 -8.12 -9.21
N ALA A 287 -26.62 -9.17 -9.15
CA ALA A 287 -26.19 -9.93 -10.32
C ALA A 287 -27.40 -10.56 -11.02
N GLU A 288 -28.31 -11.18 -10.27
CA GLU A 288 -29.57 -11.74 -10.81
C GLU A 288 -30.45 -10.65 -11.46
N ALA A 289 -30.63 -9.51 -10.76
CA ALA A 289 -31.40 -8.38 -11.26
C ALA A 289 -30.81 -7.76 -12.55
N LEU A 290 -29.50 -7.78 -12.70
CA LEU A 290 -28.77 -7.27 -13.88
C LEU A 290 -28.57 -8.35 -14.97
N GLY A 291 -29.05 -9.58 -14.76
CA GLY A 291 -28.86 -10.70 -15.69
C GLY A 291 -27.40 -11.12 -15.86
N LEU A 292 -26.59 -10.97 -14.83
CA LEU A 292 -25.18 -11.38 -14.84
C LEU A 292 -25.02 -12.84 -14.42
N PRO A 293 -24.02 -13.56 -14.96
CA PRO A 293 -23.85 -15.00 -14.68
C PRO A 293 -23.36 -15.29 -13.24
N ALA A 294 -22.75 -14.31 -12.57
CA ALA A 294 -22.22 -14.42 -11.22
C ALA A 294 -22.07 -13.03 -10.58
N PRO A 295 -22.01 -12.95 -9.24
CA PRO A 295 -21.65 -11.72 -8.55
C PRO A 295 -20.21 -11.32 -8.88
N GLY A 296 -19.92 -10.03 -8.76
CA GLY A 296 -18.60 -9.44 -9.00
C GLY A 296 -18.70 -8.21 -9.88
N GLY A 297 -17.65 -7.39 -9.78
CA GLY A 297 -17.66 -6.06 -10.39
C GLY A 297 -18.32 -5.02 -9.49
N VAL A 298 -18.36 -3.80 -9.99
CA VAL A 298 -19.05 -2.66 -9.38
C VAL A 298 -19.99 -2.03 -10.39
N VAL A 299 -21.24 -1.77 -10.01
CA VAL A 299 -22.20 -1.07 -10.87
C VAL A 299 -22.15 0.42 -10.61
N ILE A 300 -22.16 1.23 -11.66
CA ILE A 300 -22.22 2.70 -11.60
C ILE A 300 -23.64 3.12 -11.22
N ARG A 301 -23.79 3.71 -10.03
CA ARG A 301 -25.08 4.25 -9.52
C ARG A 301 -25.32 5.68 -9.99
N ALA A 302 -24.25 6.48 -9.96
CA ALA A 302 -24.29 7.86 -10.40
C ALA A 302 -22.98 8.22 -11.11
N LEU A 303 -23.08 9.19 -12.02
CA LEU A 303 -21.99 9.62 -12.87
C LEU A 303 -22.04 11.14 -13.00
N HIS A 304 -20.96 11.80 -12.63
CA HIS A 304 -20.83 13.25 -12.82
C HIS A 304 -20.64 13.58 -14.30
N ALA A 305 -21.22 14.68 -14.77
CA ALA A 305 -21.16 15.06 -16.19
C ALA A 305 -19.73 15.28 -16.71
N GLU A 306 -18.84 15.78 -15.85
CA GLU A 306 -17.42 16.00 -16.15
C GLU A 306 -16.53 14.80 -15.82
N SER A 307 -17.12 13.67 -15.40
CA SER A 307 -16.38 12.45 -15.08
C SER A 307 -15.54 11.98 -16.28
N PRO A 308 -14.28 11.57 -16.08
CA PRO A 308 -13.50 10.92 -17.12
C PRO A 308 -14.14 9.61 -17.61
N PHE A 309 -14.93 8.95 -16.77
CA PHE A 309 -15.75 7.79 -17.19
C PHE A 309 -16.89 8.21 -18.10
N ALA A 310 -17.57 9.36 -17.83
CA ALA A 310 -18.58 9.90 -18.73
C ALA A 310 -17.99 10.24 -20.09
N ALA A 311 -16.84 10.88 -20.11
CA ALA A 311 -16.12 11.20 -21.35
C ALA A 311 -15.72 9.93 -22.15
N ALA A 312 -15.43 8.82 -21.46
CA ALA A 312 -15.15 7.51 -22.07
C ALA A 312 -16.41 6.72 -22.48
N GLY A 313 -17.62 7.27 -22.29
CA GLY A 313 -18.87 6.68 -22.76
C GLY A 313 -19.58 5.75 -21.75
N PHE A 314 -19.13 5.74 -20.50
CA PHE A 314 -19.81 5.02 -19.42
C PHE A 314 -21.14 5.69 -19.04
N ARG A 315 -22.04 4.92 -18.45
CA ARG A 315 -23.38 5.35 -18.02
C ARG A 315 -23.77 4.68 -16.72
N THR A 316 -24.72 5.25 -16.04
CA THR A 316 -25.41 4.59 -14.91
C THR A 316 -25.96 3.23 -15.35
N GLY A 317 -25.74 2.19 -14.53
CA GLY A 317 -26.09 0.80 -14.80
C GLY A 317 -24.99 -0.01 -15.47
N ASP A 318 -23.87 0.60 -15.91
CA ASP A 318 -22.71 -0.14 -16.37
C ASP A 318 -22.03 -0.85 -15.20
N VAL A 319 -21.56 -2.07 -15.44
CA VAL A 319 -20.82 -2.86 -14.44
C VAL A 319 -19.35 -2.90 -14.84
N ILE A 320 -18.49 -2.23 -14.08
CA ILE A 320 -17.04 -2.31 -14.22
C ILE A 320 -16.57 -3.65 -13.66
N THR A 321 -15.84 -4.43 -14.43
CA THR A 321 -15.37 -5.77 -14.05
C THR A 321 -13.87 -5.85 -13.89
N LEU A 322 -13.09 -5.14 -14.74
CA LEU A 322 -11.62 -5.14 -14.69
C LEU A 322 -11.07 -3.72 -14.89
N VAL A 323 -9.94 -3.44 -14.24
CA VAL A 323 -9.09 -2.28 -14.54
C VAL A 323 -7.67 -2.81 -14.80
N ASP A 324 -7.13 -2.54 -15.99
CA ASP A 324 -5.84 -3.04 -16.49
C ASP A 324 -5.64 -4.55 -16.31
N GLY A 325 -6.73 -5.33 -16.52
CA GLY A 325 -6.73 -6.77 -16.42
C GLY A 325 -6.95 -7.31 -15.01
N HIS A 326 -6.98 -6.46 -13.99
CA HIS A 326 -7.23 -6.85 -12.61
C HIS A 326 -8.72 -6.74 -12.28
N ALA A 327 -9.27 -7.77 -11.63
CA ALA A 327 -10.66 -7.77 -11.20
C ALA A 327 -10.95 -6.62 -10.23
N VAL A 328 -12.17 -6.08 -10.30
CA VAL A 328 -12.68 -5.07 -9.39
C VAL A 328 -13.97 -5.59 -8.79
N ASN A 329 -13.95 -5.91 -7.49
CA ASN A 329 -15.10 -6.51 -6.79
C ASN A 329 -15.71 -5.56 -5.75
N GLY A 330 -15.16 -4.34 -5.64
CA GLY A 330 -15.64 -3.35 -4.69
C GLY A 330 -15.08 -1.95 -4.94
N PRO A 331 -15.70 -0.92 -4.33
CA PRO A 331 -15.28 0.48 -4.50
C PRO A 331 -13.84 0.73 -4.10
N ALA A 332 -13.36 0.14 -2.99
CA ALA A 332 -11.98 0.31 -2.51
C ALA A 332 -10.95 -0.29 -3.48
N GLU A 333 -11.31 -1.39 -4.16
CA GLU A 333 -10.45 -1.99 -5.17
C GLU A 333 -10.38 -1.12 -6.42
N LEU A 334 -11.52 -0.55 -6.84
CA LEU A 334 -11.53 0.42 -7.94
C LEU A 334 -10.68 1.64 -7.61
N ASP A 335 -10.86 2.24 -6.42
CA ASP A 335 -10.07 3.40 -5.97
C ASP A 335 -8.58 3.09 -5.95
N TYR A 336 -8.18 1.94 -5.42
CA TYR A 336 -6.80 1.47 -5.43
C TYR A 336 -6.23 1.38 -6.85
N ARG A 337 -6.95 0.69 -7.77
CA ARG A 337 -6.49 0.52 -9.16
C ARG A 337 -6.28 1.86 -9.87
N LEU A 338 -7.20 2.80 -9.70
CA LEU A 338 -7.06 4.14 -10.28
C LEU A 338 -5.93 4.92 -9.61
N THR A 339 -5.81 4.82 -8.29
CA THR A 339 -4.78 5.53 -7.51
C THR A 339 -3.37 5.09 -7.88
N VAL A 340 -3.14 3.80 -8.10
CA VAL A 340 -1.82 3.27 -8.52
C VAL A 340 -1.43 3.77 -9.91
N LEU A 341 -2.38 3.99 -10.81
CA LEU A 341 -2.11 4.59 -12.13
C LEU A 341 -1.79 6.09 -12.05
N GLY A 342 -2.29 6.75 -11.02
CA GLY A 342 -2.04 8.16 -10.75
C GLY A 342 -2.76 9.14 -11.69
N PRO A 343 -2.79 10.43 -11.31
CA PRO A 343 -3.33 11.48 -12.16
C PRO A 343 -2.44 11.67 -13.40
N GLY A 344 -3.07 11.80 -14.58
CA GLY A 344 -2.39 11.83 -15.88
C GLY A 344 -2.18 10.45 -16.51
N GLY A 345 -2.44 9.37 -15.76
CA GLY A 345 -2.45 8.00 -16.29
C GLY A 345 -3.66 7.70 -17.16
N THR A 346 -3.68 6.51 -17.72
CA THR A 346 -4.82 5.99 -18.51
C THR A 346 -5.17 4.60 -18.00
N ALA A 347 -6.42 4.42 -17.58
CA ALA A 347 -6.95 3.13 -17.17
C ALA A 347 -7.64 2.41 -18.32
N ARG A 348 -7.29 1.15 -18.55
CA ARG A 348 -8.03 0.29 -19.49
C ARG A 348 -9.12 -0.44 -18.69
N VAL A 349 -10.38 -0.01 -18.86
CA VAL A 349 -11.51 -0.48 -18.07
C VAL A 349 -12.37 -1.43 -18.88
N ALA A 350 -12.54 -2.68 -18.42
CA ALA A 350 -13.50 -3.61 -18.95
C ALA A 350 -14.82 -3.49 -18.18
N TRP A 351 -15.93 -3.52 -18.90
CA TRP A 351 -17.24 -3.31 -18.34
C TRP A 351 -18.33 -4.04 -19.11
N ARG A 352 -19.52 -4.18 -18.51
CA ARG A 352 -20.70 -4.80 -19.12
C ARG A 352 -21.88 -3.85 -19.12
N ARG A 353 -22.67 -3.91 -20.21
CA ARG A 353 -23.95 -3.21 -20.38
C ARG A 353 -24.92 -4.13 -21.11
N ASN A 354 -26.08 -4.41 -20.50
CA ASN A 354 -27.11 -5.29 -21.07
C ASN A 354 -26.53 -6.62 -21.58
N GLY A 355 -25.63 -7.24 -20.81
CA GLY A 355 -24.99 -8.51 -21.16
C GLY A 355 -23.83 -8.43 -22.15
N ALA A 356 -23.63 -7.30 -22.83
CA ALA A 356 -22.49 -7.10 -23.73
C ALA A 356 -21.26 -6.62 -22.96
N GLU A 357 -20.09 -7.18 -23.30
CA GLU A 357 -18.80 -6.75 -22.76
C GLU A 357 -18.14 -5.74 -23.69
N ALA A 358 -17.45 -4.76 -23.10
CA ALA A 358 -16.67 -3.77 -23.81
C ALA A 358 -15.44 -3.35 -22.99
N VAL A 359 -14.49 -2.73 -23.65
CA VAL A 359 -13.29 -2.15 -23.02
C VAL A 359 -13.17 -0.70 -23.49
N ALA A 360 -12.90 0.21 -22.55
CA ALA A 360 -12.64 1.61 -22.84
C ALA A 360 -11.34 2.07 -22.15
N SER A 361 -10.71 3.08 -22.73
CA SER A 361 -9.59 3.78 -22.10
C SER A 361 -10.12 5.04 -21.40
N VAL A 362 -9.87 5.16 -20.11
CA VAL A 362 -10.27 6.30 -19.28
C VAL A 362 -9.03 7.12 -18.95
N ALA A 363 -8.96 8.36 -19.40
CA ALA A 363 -7.86 9.28 -19.07
C ALA A 363 -8.08 9.82 -17.66
N LEU A 364 -7.16 9.52 -16.75
CA LEU A 364 -7.26 9.88 -15.33
C LEU A 364 -6.81 11.32 -15.10
N SER A 365 -7.61 12.11 -14.40
CA SER A 365 -7.30 13.49 -14.05
C SER A 365 -7.60 13.78 -12.58
N PRO A 366 -6.99 14.82 -12.00
CA PRO A 366 -7.45 15.34 -10.71
C PRO A 366 -8.91 15.82 -10.79
N ALA A 367 -9.58 15.92 -9.64
CA ALA A 367 -10.91 16.50 -9.56
C ALA A 367 -10.94 17.93 -10.11
N PRO A 368 -11.94 18.29 -10.94
CA PRO A 368 -12.09 19.68 -11.38
C PRO A 368 -12.45 20.58 -10.17
N PRO A 369 -12.13 21.89 -10.24
CA PRO A 369 -12.44 22.82 -9.16
C PRO A 369 -13.92 22.82 -8.82
N GLY A 370 -14.26 22.59 -7.54
CA GLY A 370 -15.65 22.59 -7.06
C GLY A 370 -16.39 21.26 -7.26
N ALA A 371 -15.77 20.24 -7.82
CA ALA A 371 -16.35 18.90 -7.82
C ALA A 371 -16.36 18.36 -6.40
N GLU A 372 -17.54 18.02 -5.89
CA GLU A 372 -17.64 17.24 -4.67
C GLU A 372 -17.02 15.85 -4.90
N PRO A 373 -16.22 15.33 -3.96
CA PRO A 373 -15.80 13.95 -4.03
C PRO A 373 -17.06 13.10 -3.97
N LEU A 374 -17.49 12.54 -5.11
CA LEU A 374 -18.42 11.41 -5.10
C LEU A 374 -17.67 10.30 -4.40
N THR A 375 -18.03 10.06 -3.15
CA THR A 375 -17.42 9.05 -2.29
C THR A 375 -17.74 7.69 -2.90
N LEU A 376 -16.71 6.98 -3.37
CA LEU A 376 -16.84 5.59 -3.80
C LEU A 376 -17.39 4.80 -2.59
N GLY A 377 -18.71 4.57 -2.59
CA GLY A 377 -19.34 3.62 -1.70
C GLY A 377 -19.41 3.97 -0.21
N ALA A 378 -19.92 5.13 0.17
CA ALA A 378 -20.54 5.31 1.49
C ALA A 378 -21.90 4.59 1.48
N GLY A 379 -21.90 3.26 1.56
CA GLY A 379 -23.10 2.46 1.79
C GLY A 379 -23.55 2.65 3.23
N SER A 380 -24.78 3.16 3.39
CA SER A 380 -25.58 3.14 4.62
C SER A 380 -25.78 1.74 5.13
#